data_587c392dfeb370e595c45fe613e55f99
#
_entry.id   587c392dfeb370e595c45fe613e55f99
#
_cell.length_a   1.000
_cell.length_b   1.000
_cell.length_c   1.000
_cell.angle_alpha   90.00
_cell.angle_beta   90.00
_cell.angle_gamma   90.00
#
_symmetry.space_group_name_H-M   'P 1'
#
loop_
_entity.id
_entity.type
_entity.pdbx_description
1 polymer ?
#
loop_
_entity_poly.entity_id
_entity_poly.type
_entity_poly.pdbx_seq_one_letter_code
_entity_poly.pdbx_strand_id
1 'polypeptide(L)'
;MVNNMGSQFEELFGDRINLINLNSNYINDIHEYSIIPIFYKYLEYDCFKSIDETKLFFNKICSKSNDIDCHYWMIYSVEKDKVIGTIGLHDIDWRKGSAELTYGLSPNFWGKGFFSESLNLVVEWFFNLKNSNSLFLKTYGSNTGSVNSVSNYGFKKEGVLREFYLDEKTNVRQDAFIFSLLKSDIKK
;
A
#
# COMPACT_ATOMS: atom_id res chain seq x y z
N MET A 1 2.17 10.83 31.36
CA MET A 1 3.47 10.98 30.70
C MET A 1 3.24 10.64 29.24
N VAL A 2 3.13 11.65 28.39
CA VAL A 2 3.05 11.46 26.93
C VAL A 2 4.49 11.20 26.52
N ASN A 3 4.82 9.91 26.32
CA ASN A 3 6.09 9.54 25.71
C ASN A 3 6.12 10.11 24.30
N ASN A 4 7.15 10.87 24.02
CA ASN A 4 7.54 11.35 22.70
C ASN A 4 7.60 10.14 21.74
N MET A 5 6.49 9.83 21.04
CA MET A 5 6.48 8.93 19.89
C MET A 5 7.00 9.69 18.67
N GLY A 6 8.25 10.13 18.75
CA GLY A 6 8.98 10.62 17.59
C GLY A 6 9.15 9.47 16.61
N SER A 7 8.55 9.61 15.45
CA SER A 7 8.58 8.74 14.26
C SER A 7 8.79 7.23 14.56
N GLN A 8 7.71 6.54 14.87
CA GLN A 8 7.69 5.07 14.94
C GLN A 8 7.90 4.45 13.55
N PHE A 9 7.73 5.24 12.51
CA PHE A 9 7.83 4.87 11.10
C PHE A 9 9.14 5.42 10.52
N GLU A 10 10.10 4.53 10.35
CA GLU A 10 11.40 4.82 9.74
C GLU A 10 11.37 4.57 8.23
N GLU A 11 12.31 5.12 7.51
CA GLU A 11 12.56 4.75 6.13
C GLU A 11 13.19 3.35 6.08
N LEU A 12 12.79 2.54 5.09
CA LEU A 12 13.25 1.16 4.95
C LEU A 12 14.04 1.02 3.66
N PHE A 13 15.20 0.38 3.74
CA PHE A 13 16.15 0.32 2.64
C PHE A 13 16.28 -1.11 2.12
N GLY A 14 16.06 -1.29 0.80
CA GLY A 14 16.23 -2.54 0.09
C GLY A 14 17.30 -2.44 -1.01
N ASP A 15 17.39 -3.48 -1.82
CA ASP A 15 18.42 -3.54 -2.88
C ASP A 15 18.10 -2.63 -4.07
N ARG A 16 16.86 -2.68 -4.58
CA ARG A 16 16.42 -1.95 -5.77
C ARG A 16 15.45 -0.82 -5.44
N ILE A 17 14.83 -0.88 -4.25
CA ILE A 17 13.88 0.11 -3.78
C ILE A 17 14.17 0.52 -2.34
N ASN A 18 13.80 1.75 -2.02
CA ASN A 18 13.70 2.22 -0.67
C ASN A 18 12.23 2.63 -0.40
N LEU A 19 11.77 2.42 0.81
CA LEU A 19 10.51 2.98 1.28
C LEU A 19 10.83 4.24 2.06
N ILE A 20 10.59 5.39 1.42
CA ILE A 20 10.91 6.71 1.95
C ILE A 20 9.65 7.43 2.43
N ASN A 21 9.83 8.35 3.37
CA ASN A 21 8.74 9.16 3.88
C ASN A 21 8.11 10.05 2.80
N LEU A 22 6.84 10.39 2.98
CA LEU A 22 6.11 11.26 2.05
C LEU A 22 6.80 12.62 1.93
N ASN A 23 7.14 13.00 0.69
CA ASN A 23 7.85 14.24 0.40
C ASN A 23 7.32 14.85 -0.91
N SER A 24 6.89 16.10 -0.84
CA SER A 24 6.31 16.83 -1.98
C SER A 24 7.28 17.05 -3.15
N ASN A 25 8.59 16.88 -2.94
CA ASN A 25 9.58 16.99 -4.02
C ASN A 25 9.35 15.94 -5.12
N TYR A 26 8.69 14.81 -4.79
CA TYR A 26 8.39 13.72 -5.70
C TYR A 26 6.98 13.79 -6.32
N ILE A 27 6.29 14.92 -6.19
CA ILE A 27 4.92 15.07 -6.69
C ILE A 27 4.82 14.83 -8.22
N ASN A 28 5.86 15.20 -8.98
CA ASN A 28 5.91 14.96 -10.41
C ASN A 28 6.01 13.46 -10.75
N ASP A 29 6.76 12.70 -9.98
CA ASP A 29 6.88 11.25 -10.14
C ASP A 29 5.54 10.56 -9.85
N ILE A 30 4.85 11.00 -8.79
CA ILE A 30 3.51 10.52 -8.45
C ILE A 30 2.54 10.88 -9.58
N HIS A 31 2.59 12.11 -10.10
CA HIS A 31 1.72 12.54 -11.18
C HIS A 31 1.91 11.71 -12.45
N GLU A 32 3.15 11.35 -12.79
CA GLU A 32 3.46 10.57 -13.99
C GLU A 32 2.65 9.26 -14.08
N TYR A 33 2.48 8.52 -12.98
CA TYR A 33 1.65 7.32 -13.01
C TYR A 33 0.17 7.58 -12.65
N SER A 34 -0.11 8.70 -11.98
CA SER A 34 -1.48 9.07 -11.62
C SER A 34 -2.34 9.55 -12.79
N ILE A 35 -1.78 9.72 -13.97
CA ILE A 35 -2.51 10.02 -15.21
C ILE A 35 -2.65 8.80 -16.13
N ILE A 36 -2.25 7.61 -15.67
CA ILE A 36 -2.31 6.38 -16.45
C ILE A 36 -3.64 5.65 -16.12
N PRO A 37 -4.62 5.56 -17.06
CA PRO A 37 -5.94 5.04 -16.74
C PRO A 37 -5.95 3.62 -16.18
N ILE A 38 -5.06 2.73 -16.63
CA ILE A 38 -5.02 1.35 -16.16
C ILE A 38 -4.62 1.23 -14.68
N PHE A 39 -3.93 2.24 -14.12
CA PHE A 39 -3.61 2.32 -12.69
C PHE A 39 -4.87 2.32 -11.82
N TYR A 40 -5.95 2.93 -12.33
CA TYR A 40 -7.22 3.11 -11.61
C TYR A 40 -8.23 1.98 -11.82
N LYS A 41 -7.88 0.95 -12.60
CA LYS A 41 -8.82 -0.14 -12.92
C LYS A 41 -9.43 -0.81 -11.68
N TYR A 42 -8.70 -0.81 -10.58
CA TYR A 42 -9.09 -1.44 -9.32
C TYR A 42 -9.00 -0.46 -8.13
N LEU A 43 -9.26 0.81 -8.39
CA LEU A 43 -9.35 1.87 -7.40
C LEU A 43 -10.75 2.49 -7.44
N GLU A 44 -11.24 2.93 -6.28
CA GLU A 44 -12.58 3.52 -6.14
C GLU A 44 -12.59 5.04 -6.43
N TYR A 45 -11.67 5.54 -7.23
CA TYR A 45 -11.59 6.92 -7.66
C TYR A 45 -11.03 7.02 -9.07
N ASP A 46 -11.30 8.15 -9.71
CA ASP A 46 -10.97 8.37 -11.10
C ASP A 46 -9.51 8.73 -11.34
N CYS A 47 -9.07 8.44 -12.58
CA CYS A 47 -7.78 8.87 -13.08
C CYS A 47 -7.65 10.40 -13.00
N PHE A 48 -6.55 10.88 -12.44
CA PHE A 48 -6.28 12.30 -12.31
C PHE A 48 -6.05 12.93 -13.69
N LYS A 49 -6.55 14.17 -13.83
CA LYS A 49 -6.46 14.93 -15.06
C LYS A 49 -5.46 16.08 -14.99
N SER A 50 -5.01 16.42 -13.77
CA SER A 50 -4.10 17.53 -13.53
C SER A 50 -3.15 17.25 -12.38
N ILE A 51 -2.04 17.98 -12.36
CA ILE A 51 -1.09 17.95 -11.26
C ILE A 51 -1.71 18.43 -9.94
N ASP A 52 -2.72 19.29 -10.01
CA ASP A 52 -3.37 19.80 -8.80
C ASP A 52 -4.26 18.75 -8.14
N GLU A 53 -4.91 17.87 -8.93
CA GLU A 53 -5.60 16.69 -8.38
C GLU A 53 -4.61 15.73 -7.69
N THR A 54 -3.44 15.53 -8.29
CA THR A 54 -2.36 14.74 -7.67
C THR A 54 -1.89 15.36 -6.36
N LYS A 55 -1.70 16.68 -6.30
CA LYS A 55 -1.33 17.41 -5.08
C LYS A 55 -2.41 17.28 -3.99
N LEU A 56 -3.69 17.40 -4.36
CA LEU A 56 -4.80 17.22 -3.42
C LEU A 56 -4.80 15.82 -2.82
N PHE A 57 -4.63 14.79 -3.66
CA PHE A 57 -4.51 13.42 -3.19
C PHE A 57 -3.29 13.23 -2.28
N PHE A 58 -2.12 13.73 -2.70
CA PHE A 58 -0.90 13.66 -1.90
C PHE A 58 -1.07 14.32 -0.52
N ASN A 59 -1.65 15.51 -0.46
CA ASN A 59 -1.94 16.19 0.80
C ASN A 59 -2.90 15.39 1.69
N LYS A 60 -3.87 14.69 1.09
CA LYS A 60 -4.79 13.81 1.82
C LYS A 60 -4.06 12.63 2.47
N ILE A 61 -3.14 11.97 1.75
CA ILE A 61 -2.37 10.86 2.34
C ILE A 61 -1.35 11.36 3.36
N CYS A 62 -0.75 12.53 3.15
CA CYS A 62 0.13 13.17 4.16
C CYS A 62 -0.65 13.46 5.45
N SER A 63 -1.86 14.02 5.34
CA SER A 63 -2.71 14.27 6.50
C SER A 63 -3.04 12.98 7.26
N LYS A 64 -3.42 11.92 6.55
CA LYS A 64 -3.70 10.61 7.14
C LYS A 64 -2.46 9.99 7.80
N SER A 65 -1.29 10.14 7.20
CA SER A 65 -0.03 9.59 7.76
C SER A 65 0.42 10.28 9.05
N ASN A 66 -0.23 11.37 9.45
CA ASN A 66 -0.01 11.98 10.76
C ASN A 66 -0.85 11.33 11.87
N ASP A 67 -1.81 10.47 11.52
CA ASP A 67 -2.60 9.73 12.47
C ASP A 67 -1.80 8.54 13.03
N ILE A 68 -2.00 8.22 14.30
CA ILE A 68 -1.25 7.16 14.99
C ILE A 68 -1.52 5.75 14.42
N ASP A 69 -2.62 5.61 13.71
CA ASP A 69 -3.13 4.35 13.15
C ASP A 69 -2.96 4.27 11.63
N CYS A 70 -2.20 5.20 11.04
CA CYS A 70 -2.00 5.24 9.59
C CYS A 70 -0.60 5.71 9.22
N HIS A 71 0.04 5.04 8.26
CA HIS A 71 1.31 5.49 7.69
C HIS A 71 1.45 5.06 6.23
N TYR A 72 2.03 5.96 5.43
CA TYR A 72 2.37 5.71 4.02
C TYR A 72 3.84 5.98 3.75
N TRP A 73 4.46 5.09 3.00
CA TRP A 73 5.77 5.31 2.37
C TRP A 73 5.61 5.49 0.86
N MET A 74 6.52 6.23 0.26
CA MET A 74 6.75 6.24 -1.17
C MET A 74 7.71 5.10 -1.52
N ILE A 75 7.40 4.36 -2.58
CA ILE A 75 8.28 3.35 -3.15
C ILE A 75 9.24 4.06 -4.11
N TYR A 76 10.48 4.25 -3.67
CA TYR A 76 11.52 4.92 -4.45
C TYR A 76 12.41 3.88 -5.14
N SER A 77 12.51 3.94 -6.46
CA SER A 77 13.41 3.09 -7.24
C SER A 77 14.82 3.66 -7.27
N VAL A 78 15.79 2.92 -6.72
CA VAL A 78 17.21 3.32 -6.69
C VAL A 78 17.76 3.43 -8.11
N GLU A 79 17.46 2.46 -8.99
CA GLU A 79 17.93 2.46 -10.37
C GLU A 79 17.37 3.63 -11.21
N LYS A 80 16.11 3.99 -11.00
CA LYS A 80 15.43 5.01 -11.80
C LYS A 80 15.49 6.40 -11.17
N ASP A 81 16.03 6.51 -9.94
CA ASP A 81 16.13 7.76 -9.18
C ASP A 81 14.78 8.50 -9.09
N LYS A 82 13.69 7.76 -8.80
CA LYS A 82 12.33 8.31 -8.76
C LYS A 82 11.37 7.48 -7.93
N VAL A 83 10.27 8.10 -7.51
CA VAL A 83 9.13 7.42 -6.88
C VAL A 83 8.29 6.71 -7.94
N ILE A 84 8.00 5.44 -7.69
CA ILE A 84 7.27 4.55 -8.60
C ILE A 84 5.96 4.03 -8.04
N GLY A 85 5.61 4.43 -6.82
CA GLY A 85 4.38 3.98 -6.16
C GLY A 85 4.32 4.42 -4.70
N THR A 86 3.30 3.92 -4.02
CA THR A 86 3.12 4.07 -2.57
C THR A 86 2.72 2.74 -1.94
N ILE A 87 3.11 2.54 -0.70
CA ILE A 87 2.67 1.43 0.14
C ILE A 87 2.40 1.98 1.55
N GLY A 88 1.40 1.46 2.23
CA GLY A 88 1.06 1.98 3.55
C GLY A 88 0.30 0.98 4.39
N LEU A 89 0.18 1.33 5.65
CA LEU A 89 -0.63 0.64 6.65
C LEU A 89 -1.67 1.62 7.18
N HIS A 90 -2.91 1.18 7.30
CA HIS A 90 -3.97 1.93 7.94
C HIS A 90 -4.78 1.02 8.86
N ASP A 91 -5.69 1.61 9.65
CA ASP A 91 -6.45 0.88 10.67
C ASP A 91 -5.51 0.07 11.61
N ILE A 92 -4.38 0.67 11.98
CA ILE A 92 -3.39 0.03 12.84
C ILE A 92 -3.97 -0.08 14.26
N ASP A 93 -4.29 -1.28 14.70
CA ASP A 93 -4.66 -1.56 16.09
C ASP A 93 -3.42 -2.04 16.87
N TRP A 94 -2.73 -1.10 17.51
CA TRP A 94 -1.52 -1.40 18.30
C TRP A 94 -1.77 -2.37 19.44
N ARG A 95 -3.00 -2.47 19.93
CA ARG A 95 -3.36 -3.39 21.02
C ARG A 95 -3.51 -4.82 20.50
N LYS A 96 -4.13 -5.00 19.33
CA LYS A 96 -4.28 -6.31 18.67
C LYS A 96 -3.04 -6.70 17.87
N GLY A 97 -2.19 -5.74 17.53
CA GLY A 97 -1.05 -5.94 16.66
C GLY A 97 -1.46 -6.23 15.21
N SER A 98 -2.48 -5.53 14.71
CA SER A 98 -3.00 -5.73 13.35
C SER A 98 -2.98 -4.44 12.55
N ALA A 99 -2.84 -4.53 11.22
CA ALA A 99 -2.94 -3.40 10.31
C ALA A 99 -3.47 -3.84 8.95
N GLU A 100 -4.18 -2.94 8.25
CA GLU A 100 -4.57 -3.15 6.86
C GLU A 100 -3.50 -2.58 5.92
N LEU A 101 -2.98 -3.42 5.03
CA LEU A 101 -2.00 -3.07 4.01
C LEU A 101 -2.70 -2.47 2.79
N THR A 102 -2.20 -1.36 2.30
CA THR A 102 -2.63 -0.74 1.04
C THR A 102 -1.43 -0.39 0.17
N TYR A 103 -1.59 -0.41 -1.16
CA TYR A 103 -0.51 -0.09 -2.08
C TYR A 103 -1.01 0.31 -3.46
N GLY A 104 -0.18 1.09 -4.14
CA GLY A 104 -0.31 1.39 -5.56
C GLY A 104 1.07 1.45 -6.20
N LEU A 105 1.28 0.74 -7.30
CA LEU A 105 2.54 0.72 -8.05
C LEU A 105 2.27 1.17 -9.48
N SER A 106 3.12 2.04 -10.00
CA SER A 106 3.09 2.49 -11.39
C SER A 106 3.00 1.30 -12.35
N PRO A 107 2.08 1.30 -13.34
CA PRO A 107 1.93 0.21 -14.30
C PRO A 107 3.22 -0.14 -15.05
N ASN A 108 4.10 0.84 -15.27
CA ASN A 108 5.39 0.66 -15.93
C ASN A 108 6.35 -0.26 -15.15
N PHE A 109 6.04 -0.53 -13.88
CA PHE A 109 6.85 -1.34 -12.96
C PHE A 109 6.18 -2.65 -12.54
N TRP A 110 4.99 -2.98 -13.07
CA TRP A 110 4.30 -4.23 -12.79
C TRP A 110 5.08 -5.44 -13.34
N GLY A 111 4.95 -6.58 -12.67
CA GLY A 111 5.57 -7.85 -13.10
C GLY A 111 7.09 -7.92 -12.97
N LYS A 112 7.74 -6.92 -12.37
CA LYS A 112 9.21 -6.82 -12.24
C LYS A 112 9.73 -7.11 -10.83
N GLY A 113 8.86 -7.52 -9.91
CA GLY A 113 9.21 -7.86 -8.52
C GLY A 113 9.33 -6.68 -7.56
N PHE A 114 9.15 -5.44 -8.00
CA PHE A 114 9.24 -4.25 -7.14
C PHE A 114 8.21 -4.27 -6.01
N PHE A 115 6.98 -4.70 -6.28
CA PHE A 115 5.96 -4.85 -5.25
C PHE A 115 6.36 -5.87 -4.17
N SER A 116 6.87 -7.03 -4.59
CA SER A 116 7.28 -8.08 -3.64
C SER A 116 8.42 -7.62 -2.73
N GLU A 117 9.37 -6.85 -3.27
CA GLU A 117 10.46 -6.26 -2.49
C GLU A 117 9.95 -5.20 -1.51
N SER A 118 9.04 -4.32 -1.94
CA SER A 118 8.37 -3.34 -1.07
C SER A 118 7.58 -4.02 0.05
N LEU A 119 6.84 -5.07 -0.29
CA LEU A 119 6.06 -5.84 0.65
C LEU A 119 6.96 -6.52 1.69
N ASN A 120 8.11 -7.07 1.28
CA ASN A 120 9.08 -7.69 2.18
C ASN A 120 9.57 -6.71 3.23
N LEU A 121 9.95 -5.50 2.83
CA LEU A 121 10.41 -4.46 3.76
C LEU A 121 9.32 -4.11 4.80
N VAL A 122 8.07 -3.92 4.36
CA VAL A 122 6.96 -3.62 5.27
C VAL A 122 6.67 -4.79 6.21
N VAL A 123 6.66 -6.02 5.69
CA VAL A 123 6.39 -7.23 6.47
C VAL A 123 7.47 -7.45 7.53
N GLU A 124 8.75 -7.34 7.16
CA GLU A 124 9.87 -7.46 8.09
C GLU A 124 9.79 -6.38 9.16
N TRP A 125 9.62 -5.12 8.77
CA TRP A 125 9.48 -4.02 9.73
C TRP A 125 8.31 -4.25 10.69
N PHE A 126 7.11 -4.55 10.16
CA PHE A 126 5.90 -4.70 10.97
C PHE A 126 6.01 -5.86 11.97
N PHE A 127 6.47 -7.03 11.53
CA PHE A 127 6.54 -8.20 12.41
C PHE A 127 7.75 -8.19 13.37
N ASN A 128 8.70 -7.27 13.19
CA ASN A 128 9.73 -6.97 14.20
C ASN A 128 9.19 -6.11 15.34
N LEU A 129 8.06 -5.43 15.19
CA LEU A 129 7.45 -4.67 16.27
C LEU A 129 6.95 -5.60 17.39
N LYS A 130 7.05 -5.10 18.63
CA LYS A 130 6.49 -5.79 19.78
C LYS A 130 4.97 -5.86 19.65
N ASN A 131 4.40 -7.03 19.89
CA ASN A 131 2.96 -7.31 19.80
C ASN A 131 2.36 -7.33 18.38
N SER A 132 3.14 -7.19 17.31
CA SER A 132 2.62 -7.39 15.96
C SER A 132 2.16 -8.84 15.76
N ASN A 133 1.00 -9.01 15.11
CA ASN A 133 0.37 -10.32 14.94
C ASN A 133 -0.08 -10.59 13.50
N SER A 134 -0.74 -9.63 12.84
CA SER A 134 -1.34 -9.85 11.53
C SER A 134 -1.34 -8.62 10.63
N LEU A 135 -1.01 -8.83 9.37
CA LEU A 135 -1.31 -7.91 8.28
C LEU A 135 -2.48 -8.47 7.47
N PHE A 136 -3.42 -7.62 7.07
CA PHE A 136 -4.49 -8.02 6.18
C PHE A 136 -4.68 -7.00 5.06
N LEU A 137 -5.37 -7.38 4.01
CA LEU A 137 -5.72 -6.49 2.90
C LEU A 137 -7.02 -6.93 2.24
N LYS A 138 -7.66 -5.99 1.57
CA LYS A 138 -8.79 -6.25 0.68
C LYS A 138 -8.39 -5.89 -0.75
N THR A 139 -8.80 -6.70 -1.70
CA THR A 139 -8.58 -6.42 -3.13
C THR A 139 -9.76 -6.90 -3.95
N TYR A 140 -9.99 -6.26 -5.10
CA TYR A 140 -10.97 -6.77 -6.06
C TYR A 140 -10.67 -8.23 -6.41
N GLY A 141 -11.68 -9.11 -6.36
CA GLY A 141 -11.50 -10.52 -6.74
C GLY A 141 -11.04 -10.68 -8.18
N SER A 142 -11.38 -9.72 -9.05
CA SER A 142 -10.95 -9.65 -10.46
C SER A 142 -9.54 -9.08 -10.65
N ASN A 143 -8.90 -8.52 -9.62
CA ASN A 143 -7.52 -8.02 -9.68
C ASN A 143 -6.52 -9.17 -9.53
N THR A 144 -6.38 -9.97 -10.61
CA THR A 144 -5.50 -11.15 -10.61
C THR A 144 -4.05 -10.82 -10.30
N GLY A 145 -3.58 -9.63 -10.68
CA GLY A 145 -2.22 -9.15 -10.36
C GLY A 145 -1.99 -9.03 -8.86
N SER A 146 -2.89 -8.35 -8.16
CA SER A 146 -2.86 -8.21 -6.71
C SER A 146 -3.03 -9.57 -6.02
N VAL A 147 -4.08 -10.33 -6.39
CA VAL A 147 -4.39 -11.66 -5.83
C VAL A 147 -3.18 -12.59 -5.92
N ASN A 148 -2.56 -12.71 -7.09
CA ASN A 148 -1.40 -13.58 -7.29
C ASN A 148 -0.18 -13.09 -6.50
N SER A 149 0.08 -11.78 -6.49
CA SER A 149 1.23 -11.21 -5.80
C SER A 149 1.19 -11.48 -4.29
N VAL A 150 0.05 -11.26 -3.64
CA VAL A 150 -0.08 -11.46 -2.19
C VAL A 150 -0.15 -12.95 -1.84
N SER A 151 -0.82 -13.77 -2.66
CA SER A 151 -0.86 -15.23 -2.45
C SER A 151 0.52 -15.87 -2.58
N ASN A 152 1.29 -15.47 -3.60
CA ASN A 152 2.65 -15.98 -3.81
C ASN A 152 3.61 -15.53 -2.70
N TYR A 153 3.36 -14.38 -2.07
CA TYR A 153 4.12 -13.93 -0.91
C TYR A 153 3.84 -14.77 0.35
N GLY A 154 2.66 -15.36 0.45
CA GLY A 154 2.26 -16.20 1.58
C GLY A 154 1.01 -15.73 2.32
N PHE A 155 0.36 -14.65 1.86
CA PHE A 155 -0.95 -14.28 2.39
C PHE A 155 -1.99 -15.36 2.08
N LYS A 156 -2.82 -15.65 3.04
CA LYS A 156 -3.91 -16.62 2.94
C LYS A 156 -5.24 -15.89 2.72
N LYS A 157 -6.06 -16.42 1.80
CA LYS A 157 -7.40 -15.89 1.57
C LYS A 157 -8.31 -16.31 2.73
N GLU A 158 -8.84 -15.33 3.45
CA GLU A 158 -9.72 -15.54 4.61
C GLU A 158 -11.20 -15.59 4.22
N GLY A 159 -11.57 -14.87 3.15
CA GLY A 159 -12.97 -14.79 2.76
C GLY A 159 -13.25 -13.92 1.56
N VAL A 160 -14.55 -13.75 1.32
CA VAL A 160 -15.11 -12.91 0.26
C VAL A 160 -16.19 -12.01 0.85
N LEU A 161 -16.07 -10.72 0.63
CA LEU A 161 -17.15 -9.76 0.82
C LEU A 161 -17.85 -9.60 -0.53
N ARG A 162 -19.04 -10.17 -0.64
CA ARG A 162 -19.81 -10.11 -1.89
C ARG A 162 -20.27 -8.69 -2.15
N GLU A 163 -20.16 -8.24 -3.41
CA GLU A 163 -20.65 -6.95 -3.88
C GLU A 163 -20.11 -5.73 -3.08
N PHE A 164 -18.89 -5.84 -2.58
CA PHE A 164 -18.27 -4.85 -1.70
C PHE A 164 -17.87 -3.57 -2.43
N TYR A 165 -17.19 -3.69 -3.57
CA TYR A 165 -16.78 -2.56 -4.39
C TYR A 165 -17.87 -2.15 -5.38
N LEU A 166 -18.05 -0.85 -5.57
CA LEU A 166 -18.94 -0.28 -6.58
C LEU A 166 -18.13 0.46 -7.63
N ASP A 167 -18.20 0.01 -8.86
CA ASP A 167 -17.77 0.83 -10.01
C ASP A 167 -18.89 1.85 -10.32
N GLU A 168 -18.68 3.08 -9.92
CA GLU A 168 -19.68 4.15 -10.07
C GLU A 168 -19.99 4.49 -11.54
N LYS A 169 -19.05 4.19 -12.47
CA LYS A 169 -19.25 4.45 -13.93
C LYS A 169 -20.19 3.45 -14.57
N THR A 170 -20.04 2.19 -14.18
CA THR A 170 -20.82 1.09 -14.76
C THR A 170 -21.99 0.66 -13.89
N ASN A 171 -22.06 1.16 -12.64
CA ASN A 171 -22.95 0.72 -11.58
C ASN A 171 -22.88 -0.80 -11.32
N VAL A 172 -21.72 -1.40 -11.59
CA VAL A 172 -21.47 -2.82 -11.35
C VAL A 172 -20.79 -3.00 -10.01
N ARG A 173 -21.33 -3.91 -9.20
CA ARG A 173 -20.70 -4.31 -7.93
C ARG A 173 -19.77 -5.50 -8.15
N GLN A 174 -18.68 -5.52 -7.41
CA GLN A 174 -17.68 -6.58 -7.46
C GLN A 174 -17.32 -7.05 -6.06
N ASP A 175 -16.94 -8.31 -5.97
CA ASP A 175 -16.52 -8.92 -4.72
C ASP A 175 -15.13 -8.42 -4.30
N ALA A 176 -14.94 -8.23 -2.99
CA ALA A 176 -13.63 -8.08 -2.40
C ALA A 176 -13.15 -9.42 -1.82
N PHE A 177 -11.91 -9.79 -2.12
CA PHE A 177 -11.22 -10.86 -1.43
C PHE A 177 -10.43 -10.28 -0.26
N ILE A 178 -10.54 -10.93 0.88
CA ILE A 178 -9.79 -10.60 2.09
C ILE A 178 -8.63 -11.60 2.21
N PHE A 179 -7.43 -11.07 2.40
CA PHE A 179 -6.24 -11.86 2.66
C PHE A 179 -5.60 -11.43 3.96
N SER A 180 -4.95 -12.36 4.65
CA SER A 180 -4.13 -12.08 5.84
C SER A 180 -2.78 -12.81 5.80
N LEU A 181 -1.80 -12.23 6.48
CA LEU A 181 -0.53 -12.84 6.81
C LEU A 181 -0.34 -12.73 8.33
N LEU A 182 -0.18 -13.86 8.98
CA LEU A 182 0.09 -13.90 10.42
C LEU A 182 1.58 -13.97 10.69
N LYS A 183 2.01 -13.44 11.84
CA LYS A 183 3.40 -13.59 12.30
C LYS A 183 3.84 -15.06 12.34
N SER A 184 2.92 -15.96 12.68
CA SER A 184 3.16 -17.41 12.70
C SER A 184 3.31 -18.04 11.31
N ASP A 185 2.86 -17.38 10.23
CA ASP A 185 3.02 -17.87 8.86
C ASP A 185 4.43 -17.59 8.31
N ILE A 186 5.15 -16.64 8.91
CA ILE A 186 6.52 -16.32 8.51
C ILE A 186 7.43 -17.42 9.06
N LYS A 187 7.95 -18.22 8.14
CA LYS A 187 8.95 -19.25 8.48
C LYS A 187 10.21 -18.58 9.00
N LYS A 188 10.64 -18.99 10.19
CA LYS A 188 11.96 -18.65 10.73
C LYS A 188 13.07 -19.29 9.89
#